data_6917ddd7669750b7462f18746efd77c2
#
_entry.id   6917ddd7669750b7462f18746efd77c2
#
_cell.length_a   1.000
_cell.length_b   1.000
_cell.length_c   1.000
_cell.angle_alpha   90.00
_cell.angle_beta   90.00
_cell.angle_gamma   90.00
#
_symmetry.space_group_name_H-M   'P 1'
#
loop_
_entity.id
_entity.type
_entity.pdbx_description
1 polymer ?
#
loop_
_entity_poly.entity_id
_entity_poly.type
_entity_poly.pdbx_seq_one_letter_code
_entity_poly.pdbx_strand_id
1 'polypeptide(L)'
;FNIVISTDHGFVTHVGKDGLVEFLIRKGLKKEKESDDVVVAGGAIYIKDHNKDLLQQIVTALQAEEWIGAIFTKAAKKGDTKGNIAGTLSFESIHWNHEERMADILVDVNWNDEKNSAGYAGMSYSRGVAGHGSLSPYEVHIALLAAGPSFKQSFESDLPTSNVDLVPTILHLHQLPIPATVNGRVMHELLINSKTNAKPVVKNDVIETSVNFKGGIYKLLLSRTTLDEYQYINFA
;
A
#
# COMPACT_ATOMS: atom_id res chain seq x y z
N PHE A 1 0.61 -30.22 -15.83
CA PHE A 1 0.14 -28.86 -15.56
C PHE A 1 1.04 -28.17 -14.54
N ASN A 2 1.02 -26.84 -14.54
CA ASN A 2 1.64 -26.02 -13.51
C ASN A 2 0.56 -25.55 -12.53
N ILE A 3 0.91 -25.37 -11.27
CA ILE A 3 0.05 -24.80 -10.21
C ILE A 3 0.78 -23.62 -9.63
N VAL A 4 0.08 -22.50 -9.44
CA VAL A 4 0.52 -21.34 -8.66
C VAL A 4 -0.55 -21.07 -7.61
N ILE A 5 -0.15 -20.99 -6.36
CA ILE A 5 -1.00 -20.66 -5.21
C ILE A 5 -0.49 -19.34 -4.65
N SER A 6 -1.35 -18.34 -4.57
CA SER A 6 -1.07 -17.05 -3.97
C SER A 6 -2.24 -16.61 -3.11
N THR A 7 -2.02 -15.63 -2.26
CA THR A 7 -3.07 -14.89 -1.55
C THR A 7 -3.13 -13.48 -2.11
N ASP A 8 -4.28 -12.83 -2.02
CA ASP A 8 -4.46 -11.44 -2.43
C ASP A 8 -3.87 -10.46 -1.40
N HIS A 9 -3.96 -10.78 -0.10
CA HIS A 9 -3.44 -10.02 1.03
C HIS A 9 -3.30 -10.94 2.27
N GLY A 10 -2.64 -10.42 3.30
CA GLY A 10 -2.66 -10.99 4.64
C GLY A 10 -3.91 -10.57 5.43
N PHE A 11 -3.93 -10.80 6.74
CA PHE A 11 -5.09 -10.55 7.60
C PHE A 11 -4.67 -10.25 9.03
N VAL A 12 -5.25 -9.20 9.65
CA VAL A 12 -4.88 -8.75 10.99
C VAL A 12 -6.06 -8.54 11.92
N THR A 13 -5.80 -8.58 13.22
CA THR A 13 -6.79 -8.22 14.25
C THR A 13 -6.99 -6.71 14.28
N HIS A 14 -8.24 -6.27 14.36
CA HIS A 14 -8.59 -4.87 14.50
C HIS A 14 -8.79 -4.51 15.98
N VAL A 15 -8.20 -3.39 16.41
CA VAL A 15 -8.31 -2.85 17.78
C VAL A 15 -8.82 -1.42 17.81
N GLY A 16 -9.03 -0.78 16.65
CA GLY A 16 -9.50 0.59 16.54
C GLY A 16 -10.96 0.78 16.93
N LYS A 17 -11.27 1.99 17.35
CA LYS A 17 -12.63 2.40 17.76
C LYS A 17 -13.19 3.49 16.86
N ASP A 18 -12.33 4.29 16.25
CA ASP A 18 -12.71 5.42 15.43
C ASP A 18 -12.97 5.01 13.98
N GLY A 19 -13.96 5.66 13.36
CA GLY A 19 -14.25 5.58 11.94
C GLY A 19 -13.92 6.91 11.26
N LEU A 20 -13.40 6.85 10.05
CA LEU A 20 -12.94 8.04 9.32
C LEU A 20 -14.10 9.04 9.06
N VAL A 21 -15.27 8.54 8.68
CA VAL A 21 -16.46 9.40 8.44
C VAL A 21 -16.89 10.10 9.72
N GLU A 22 -17.08 9.35 10.81
CA GLU A 22 -17.50 9.88 12.10
C GLU A 22 -16.47 10.88 12.68
N PHE A 23 -15.19 10.60 12.46
CA PHE A 23 -14.10 11.51 12.83
C PHE A 23 -14.22 12.85 12.08
N LEU A 24 -14.37 12.82 10.77
CA LEU A 24 -14.46 14.04 9.94
C LEU A 24 -15.70 14.86 10.31
N ILE A 25 -16.84 14.23 10.59
CA ILE A 25 -18.06 14.91 11.05
C ILE A 25 -17.81 15.56 12.41
N ARG A 26 -17.24 14.83 13.37
CA ARG A 26 -16.93 15.31 14.73
C ARG A 26 -15.98 16.52 14.72
N LYS A 27 -15.06 16.56 13.76
CA LYS A 27 -14.11 17.68 13.55
C LYS A 27 -14.71 18.83 12.74
N GLY A 28 -15.95 18.72 12.26
CA GLY A 28 -16.59 19.74 11.41
C GLY A 28 -16.00 19.84 9.98
N LEU A 29 -15.30 18.78 9.53
CA LEU A 29 -14.64 18.69 8.23
C LEU A 29 -15.49 17.96 7.17
N LYS A 30 -16.58 17.36 7.58
CA LYS A 30 -17.66 16.81 6.77
C LYS A 30 -18.99 17.17 7.43
N LYS A 31 -19.99 17.54 6.65
CA LYS A 31 -21.29 18.00 7.17
C LYS A 31 -22.04 16.87 7.89
N GLU A 32 -22.33 15.83 7.16
CA GLU A 32 -23.07 14.66 7.64
C GLU A 32 -22.69 13.41 6.83
N LYS A 33 -23.13 12.25 7.29
CA LYS A 33 -22.72 10.97 6.71
C LYS A 33 -22.98 10.87 5.21
N GLU A 34 -24.16 11.28 4.77
CA GLU A 34 -24.61 11.16 3.37
C GLU A 34 -24.33 12.43 2.52
N SER A 35 -23.67 13.46 3.09
CA SER A 35 -23.34 14.69 2.34
C SER A 35 -22.25 14.43 1.31
N ASP A 36 -22.32 15.17 0.19
CA ASP A 36 -21.41 15.08 -0.95
C ASP A 36 -20.22 16.06 -0.90
N ASP A 37 -20.13 16.86 0.16
CA ASP A 37 -19.03 17.80 0.38
C ASP A 37 -17.68 17.09 0.57
N VAL A 38 -17.70 15.98 1.29
CA VAL A 38 -16.59 15.06 1.45
C VAL A 38 -17.11 13.63 1.36
N VAL A 39 -16.62 12.86 0.38
CA VAL A 39 -16.98 11.46 0.21
C VAL A 39 -15.81 10.59 0.67
N VAL A 40 -16.11 9.58 1.49
CA VAL A 40 -15.12 8.63 2.02
C VAL A 40 -15.46 7.24 1.50
N ALA A 41 -14.50 6.59 0.82
CA ALA A 41 -14.62 5.23 0.32
C ALA A 41 -13.39 4.42 0.77
N GLY A 42 -13.57 3.61 1.81
CA GLY A 42 -12.43 2.98 2.50
C GLY A 42 -11.51 4.06 3.10
N GLY A 43 -10.22 4.05 2.76
CA GLY A 43 -9.27 5.10 3.15
C GLY A 43 -9.21 6.29 2.20
N ALA A 44 -9.91 6.24 1.05
CA ALA A 44 -9.90 7.30 0.05
C ALA A 44 -10.89 8.42 0.40
N ILE A 45 -10.43 9.67 0.39
CA ILE A 45 -11.23 10.87 0.67
C ILE A 45 -11.27 11.74 -0.57
N TYR A 46 -12.48 12.01 -1.06
CA TYR A 46 -12.77 12.87 -2.20
C TYR A 46 -13.42 14.15 -1.68
N ILE A 47 -12.87 15.28 -2.04
CA ILE A 47 -13.32 16.60 -1.59
C ILE A 47 -13.99 17.31 -2.76
N LYS A 48 -15.20 17.80 -2.55
CA LYS A 48 -15.95 18.53 -3.57
C LYS A 48 -15.13 19.72 -4.08
N ASP A 49 -15.07 19.86 -5.41
CA ASP A 49 -14.32 20.91 -6.12
C ASP A 49 -12.81 20.93 -5.78
N HIS A 50 -12.27 19.84 -5.24
CA HIS A 50 -10.87 19.71 -4.81
C HIS A 50 -10.41 20.90 -3.92
N ASN A 51 -11.27 21.32 -2.99
CA ASN A 51 -11.02 22.48 -2.12
C ASN A 51 -9.73 22.32 -1.32
N LYS A 52 -8.73 23.15 -1.65
CA LYS A 52 -7.37 23.04 -1.08
C LYS A 52 -7.30 23.38 0.41
N ASP A 53 -8.12 24.32 0.87
CA ASP A 53 -8.14 24.70 2.29
C ASP A 53 -8.73 23.57 3.13
N LEU A 54 -9.81 22.95 2.68
CA LEU A 54 -10.42 21.80 3.33
C LEU A 54 -9.48 20.58 3.29
N LEU A 55 -8.80 20.34 2.16
CA LEU A 55 -7.76 19.31 2.05
C LEU A 55 -6.67 19.49 3.10
N GLN A 56 -6.12 20.69 3.24
CA GLN A 56 -5.11 21.00 4.27
C GLN A 56 -5.64 20.78 5.68
N GLN A 57 -6.88 21.21 5.97
CA GLN A 57 -7.50 21.04 7.26
C GLN A 57 -7.71 19.57 7.62
N ILE A 58 -8.21 18.76 6.67
CA ILE A 58 -8.40 17.32 6.85
C ILE A 58 -7.06 16.64 7.14
N VAL A 59 -6.04 16.87 6.32
CA VAL A 59 -4.71 16.27 6.54
C VAL A 59 -4.15 16.66 7.90
N THR A 60 -4.22 17.94 8.27
CA THR A 60 -3.73 18.42 9.57
C THR A 60 -4.46 17.76 10.74
N ALA A 61 -5.78 17.58 10.64
CA ALA A 61 -6.57 16.92 11.67
C ALA A 61 -6.21 15.43 11.80
N LEU A 62 -5.98 14.75 10.68
CA LEU A 62 -5.59 13.34 10.65
C LEU A 62 -4.19 13.11 11.23
N GLN A 63 -3.24 13.98 10.91
CA GLN A 63 -1.86 13.92 11.40
C GLN A 63 -1.74 14.05 12.93
N ALA A 64 -2.77 14.52 13.59
CA ALA A 64 -2.81 14.65 15.05
C ALA A 64 -3.40 13.43 15.78
N GLU A 65 -3.83 12.40 15.05
CA GLU A 65 -4.50 11.23 15.60
C GLU A 65 -3.57 10.00 15.60
N GLU A 66 -3.41 9.36 16.75
CA GLU A 66 -2.51 8.19 16.92
C GLU A 66 -2.94 6.96 16.11
N TRP A 67 -4.24 6.82 15.82
CA TRP A 67 -4.78 5.71 15.04
C TRP A 67 -4.59 5.87 13.53
N ILE A 68 -4.12 7.02 13.08
CA ILE A 68 -3.77 7.30 11.67
C ILE A 68 -2.32 6.91 11.43
N GLY A 69 -2.12 6.04 10.45
CA GLY A 69 -0.81 5.63 9.92
C GLY A 69 -0.39 6.50 8.74
N ALA A 70 -0.39 5.93 7.54
CA ALA A 70 0.09 6.64 6.36
C ALA A 70 -0.96 7.58 5.76
N ILE A 71 -0.50 8.76 5.30
CA ILE A 71 -1.33 9.72 4.56
C ILE A 71 -0.63 10.04 3.24
N PHE A 72 -1.36 9.85 2.14
CA PHE A 72 -0.90 10.13 0.79
C PHE A 72 -1.76 11.19 0.15
N THR A 73 -1.13 12.07 -0.63
CA THR A 73 -1.77 13.10 -1.43
C THR A 73 -1.13 13.14 -2.82
N LYS A 74 -1.68 13.92 -3.74
CA LYS A 74 -1.10 14.12 -5.06
C LYS A 74 0.32 14.66 -4.93
N ALA A 75 1.25 14.21 -5.78
CA ALA A 75 2.58 14.77 -5.86
C ALA A 75 2.55 16.27 -6.21
N ALA A 76 3.47 17.05 -5.64
CA ALA A 76 3.63 18.46 -6.00
C ALA A 76 4.10 18.61 -7.46
N LYS A 77 4.99 17.72 -7.89
CA LYS A 77 5.45 17.57 -9.27
C LYS A 77 5.47 16.07 -9.63
N LYS A 78 5.24 15.76 -10.88
CA LYS A 78 5.32 14.38 -11.38
C LYS A 78 6.70 13.78 -11.04
N GLY A 79 6.70 12.58 -10.46
CA GLY A 79 7.89 11.87 -10.01
C GLY A 79 8.33 12.19 -8.57
N ASP A 80 7.70 13.17 -7.90
CA ASP A 80 8.02 13.45 -6.50
C ASP A 80 7.50 12.32 -5.59
N THR A 81 8.32 11.92 -4.63
CA THR A 81 7.92 10.94 -3.60
C THR A 81 7.09 11.55 -2.48
N LYS A 82 7.17 12.87 -2.30
CA LYS A 82 6.38 13.61 -1.30
C LYS A 82 5.09 14.14 -1.90
N GLY A 83 4.04 14.14 -1.11
CA GLY A 83 2.75 14.73 -1.47
C GLY A 83 2.80 16.25 -1.45
N ASN A 84 1.76 16.88 -1.96
CA ASN A 84 1.62 18.35 -2.01
C ASN A 84 1.24 18.98 -0.67
N ILE A 85 0.95 18.18 0.35
CA ILE A 85 0.71 18.62 1.72
C ILE A 85 1.90 18.16 2.60
N ALA A 86 2.36 19.01 3.49
CA ALA A 86 3.48 18.72 4.38
C ALA A 86 3.19 17.47 5.25
N GLY A 87 4.18 16.59 5.38
CA GLY A 87 4.07 15.34 6.14
C GLY A 87 3.39 14.20 5.37
N THR A 88 2.95 14.39 4.13
CA THR A 88 2.37 13.31 3.31
C THR A 88 3.37 12.78 2.28
N LEU A 89 3.17 11.54 1.82
CA LEU A 89 3.83 10.98 0.66
C LEU A 89 2.92 11.07 -0.58
N SER A 90 3.50 10.92 -1.76
CA SER A 90 2.73 11.00 -3.00
C SER A 90 2.06 9.67 -3.34
N PHE A 91 0.94 9.72 -4.04
CA PHE A 91 0.28 8.54 -4.62
C PHE A 91 1.20 7.77 -5.58
N GLU A 92 2.16 8.45 -6.21
CA GLU A 92 3.13 7.80 -7.09
C GLU A 92 4.05 6.84 -6.33
N SER A 93 4.32 7.13 -5.05
CA SER A 93 5.14 6.27 -4.18
C SER A 93 4.52 4.89 -3.91
N ILE A 94 3.22 4.75 -4.11
CA ILE A 94 2.44 3.53 -3.88
C ILE A 94 1.68 3.07 -5.13
N HIS A 95 2.04 3.59 -6.31
CA HIS A 95 1.39 3.26 -7.61
C HIS A 95 -0.13 3.50 -7.64
N TRP A 96 -0.63 4.50 -6.92
CA TRP A 96 -2.06 4.81 -6.80
C TRP A 96 -2.45 6.16 -7.45
N ASN A 97 -1.81 6.55 -8.54
CA ASN A 97 -1.88 7.87 -9.16
C ASN A 97 -2.69 7.94 -10.47
N HIS A 98 -3.85 7.29 -10.54
CA HIS A 98 -4.70 7.38 -11.72
C HIS A 98 -5.37 8.75 -11.82
N GLU A 99 -5.11 9.50 -12.90
CA GLU A 99 -5.50 10.92 -13.04
C GLU A 99 -6.98 11.20 -12.80
N GLU A 100 -7.87 10.34 -13.32
CA GLU A 100 -9.33 10.54 -13.25
C GLU A 100 -10.00 9.91 -12.02
N ARG A 101 -9.33 9.01 -11.31
CA ARG A 101 -9.95 8.20 -10.25
C ARG A 101 -9.28 8.30 -8.89
N MET A 102 -8.10 8.91 -8.81
CA MET A 102 -7.45 9.10 -7.53
C MET A 102 -8.26 10.06 -6.65
N ALA A 103 -8.27 9.80 -5.36
CA ALA A 103 -8.86 10.70 -4.38
C ALA A 103 -7.98 11.95 -4.15
N ASP A 104 -8.44 12.87 -3.32
CA ASP A 104 -7.63 14.00 -2.86
C ASP A 104 -6.66 13.57 -1.76
N ILE A 105 -7.10 12.62 -0.91
CA ILE A 105 -6.30 12.03 0.17
C ILE A 105 -6.54 10.51 0.19
N LEU A 106 -5.50 9.74 0.41
CA LEU A 106 -5.60 8.34 0.81
C LEU A 106 -5.03 8.21 2.23
N VAL A 107 -5.81 7.64 3.11
CA VAL A 107 -5.45 7.45 4.52
C VAL A 107 -5.36 5.97 4.81
N ASP A 108 -4.30 5.58 5.44
CA ASP A 108 -4.18 4.27 6.05
C ASP A 108 -4.19 4.39 7.58
N VAL A 109 -4.68 3.36 8.24
CA VAL A 109 -4.68 3.29 9.69
C VAL A 109 -3.33 2.83 10.21
N ASN A 110 -3.02 3.22 11.44
CA ASN A 110 -1.80 2.77 12.10
C ASN A 110 -1.90 1.28 12.48
N TRP A 111 -0.76 0.67 12.71
CA TRP A 111 -0.62 -0.73 13.08
C TRP A 111 0.51 -0.91 14.11
N ASN A 112 0.57 -2.09 14.76
CA ASN A 112 1.64 -2.44 15.69
C ASN A 112 1.95 -3.94 15.63
N ASP A 113 3.05 -4.34 16.30
CA ASP A 113 3.53 -5.72 16.36
C ASP A 113 2.95 -6.53 17.54
N GLU A 114 1.97 -6.01 18.26
CA GLU A 114 1.39 -6.68 19.40
C GLU A 114 0.69 -7.99 18.98
N LYS A 115 0.64 -8.93 19.90
CA LYS A 115 -0.03 -10.21 19.69
C LYS A 115 -1.46 -10.17 20.21
N ASN A 116 -2.37 -10.74 19.44
CA ASN A 116 -3.73 -10.97 19.90
C ASN A 116 -3.80 -12.09 20.95
N SER A 117 -4.97 -12.35 21.52
CA SER A 117 -5.20 -13.38 22.54
C SER A 117 -4.87 -14.80 22.08
N ALA A 118 -4.82 -15.06 20.79
CA ALA A 118 -4.43 -16.34 20.19
C ALA A 118 -2.92 -16.44 19.89
N GLY A 119 -2.15 -15.37 20.19
CA GLY A 119 -0.70 -15.33 20.02
C GLY A 119 -0.21 -14.89 18.63
N TYR A 120 -1.10 -14.49 17.71
CA TYR A 120 -0.73 -13.98 16.40
C TYR A 120 -0.36 -12.50 16.49
N ALA A 121 0.81 -12.15 15.94
CA ALA A 121 1.30 -10.77 15.86
C ALA A 121 0.59 -9.97 14.76
N GLY A 122 0.62 -8.66 14.93
CA GLY A 122 0.02 -7.69 14.00
C GLY A 122 -1.40 -7.30 14.39
N MET A 123 -1.55 -6.02 14.74
CA MET A 123 -2.85 -5.42 15.01
C MET A 123 -2.96 -4.12 14.22
N SER A 124 -4.16 -3.82 13.74
CA SER A 124 -4.49 -2.59 13.03
C SER A 124 -5.47 -1.76 13.85
N TYR A 125 -5.30 -0.44 13.81
CA TYR A 125 -6.25 0.51 14.41
C TYR A 125 -7.53 0.69 13.60
N SER A 126 -7.78 -0.18 12.63
CA SER A 126 -9.08 -0.29 11.95
C SER A 126 -10.19 -0.67 12.93
N ARG A 127 -11.40 -0.16 12.67
CA ARG A 127 -12.59 -0.53 13.42
C ARG A 127 -13.13 -1.89 12.97
N GLY A 128 -13.55 -2.71 13.92
CA GLY A 128 -14.07 -4.06 13.64
C GLY A 128 -13.37 -5.10 14.49
N VAL A 129 -13.43 -6.35 14.07
CA VAL A 129 -12.81 -7.49 14.77
C VAL A 129 -11.49 -7.89 14.11
N ALA A 130 -11.49 -8.00 12.80
CA ALA A 130 -10.33 -8.34 11.99
C ALA A 130 -10.60 -7.97 10.52
N GLY A 131 -9.55 -7.83 9.73
CA GLY A 131 -9.65 -7.48 8.31
C GLY A 131 -8.31 -7.27 7.65
N HIS A 132 -8.35 -6.50 6.58
CA HIS A 132 -7.21 -6.20 5.72
C HIS A 132 -7.41 -4.85 5.03
N GLY A 133 -6.39 -4.39 4.28
CA GLY A 133 -6.46 -3.20 3.43
C GLY A 133 -5.53 -2.09 3.90
N SER A 134 -4.64 -2.37 4.90
CA SER A 134 -3.60 -1.45 5.32
C SER A 134 -2.25 -1.77 4.69
N LEU A 135 -1.30 -0.86 4.88
CA LEU A 135 0.11 -1.04 4.51
C LEU A 135 0.94 -1.67 5.64
N SER A 136 0.29 -2.36 6.56
CA SER A 136 0.93 -3.20 7.57
C SER A 136 1.72 -4.35 6.91
N PRO A 137 2.92 -4.70 7.37
CA PRO A 137 3.67 -5.84 6.83
C PRO A 137 2.91 -7.16 6.97
N TYR A 138 2.01 -7.26 7.94
CA TYR A 138 1.15 -8.43 8.15
C TYR A 138 0.02 -8.57 7.13
N GLU A 139 -0.24 -7.52 6.36
CA GLU A 139 -1.27 -7.50 5.31
C GLU A 139 -0.67 -7.48 3.90
N VAL A 140 0.47 -6.78 3.70
CA VAL A 140 1.11 -6.69 2.38
C VAL A 140 2.00 -7.88 2.07
N HIS A 141 2.57 -8.59 3.07
CA HIS A 141 3.34 -9.79 2.84
C HIS A 141 2.44 -11.00 2.69
N ILE A 142 2.54 -11.65 1.55
CA ILE A 142 1.68 -12.77 1.13
C ILE A 142 2.49 -14.00 0.79
N ALA A 143 1.83 -15.16 0.80
CA ALA A 143 2.43 -16.40 0.38
C ALA A 143 2.35 -16.56 -1.15
N LEU A 144 3.42 -17.10 -1.76
CA LEU A 144 3.45 -17.53 -3.15
C LEU A 144 4.11 -18.90 -3.23
N LEU A 145 3.40 -19.89 -3.74
CA LEU A 145 3.86 -21.24 -3.97
C LEU A 145 3.66 -21.60 -5.43
N ALA A 146 4.66 -22.21 -6.05
CA ALA A 146 4.57 -22.66 -7.44
C ALA A 146 5.09 -24.10 -7.58
N ALA A 147 4.40 -24.92 -8.34
CA ALA A 147 4.77 -26.30 -8.60
C ALA A 147 4.41 -26.72 -10.02
N GLY A 148 5.13 -27.69 -10.56
CA GLY A 148 4.88 -28.25 -11.88
C GLY A 148 6.14 -28.31 -12.75
N PRO A 149 6.01 -28.80 -13.99
CA PRO A 149 7.15 -29.07 -14.86
C PRO A 149 7.97 -27.84 -15.28
N SER A 150 7.42 -26.63 -15.13
CA SER A 150 8.13 -25.39 -15.47
C SER A 150 8.87 -24.75 -14.30
N PHE A 151 8.58 -25.15 -13.06
CA PHE A 151 9.13 -24.55 -11.85
C PHE A 151 10.26 -25.39 -11.25
N LYS A 152 11.22 -24.71 -10.62
CA LYS A 152 12.27 -25.34 -9.83
C LYS A 152 11.66 -26.07 -8.65
N GLN A 153 12.25 -27.24 -8.31
CA GLN A 153 11.83 -28.02 -7.14
C GLN A 153 12.72 -27.70 -5.94
N SER A 154 12.14 -27.73 -4.74
CA SER A 154 12.85 -27.48 -3.48
C SER A 154 13.69 -26.19 -3.53
N PHE A 155 13.09 -25.14 -4.08
CA PHE A 155 13.72 -23.84 -4.29
C PHE A 155 12.93 -22.76 -3.54
N GLU A 156 13.64 -21.93 -2.82
CA GLU A 156 13.11 -20.73 -2.16
C GLU A 156 13.82 -19.51 -2.76
N SER A 157 13.06 -18.44 -3.01
CA SER A 157 13.57 -17.19 -3.55
C SER A 157 13.47 -16.09 -2.52
N ASP A 158 14.59 -15.36 -2.33
CA ASP A 158 14.65 -14.15 -1.51
C ASP A 158 14.33 -12.88 -2.32
N LEU A 159 14.03 -13.02 -3.61
CA LEU A 159 13.69 -11.86 -4.44
C LEU A 159 12.24 -11.41 -4.18
N PRO A 160 12.01 -10.08 -4.13
CA PRO A 160 10.67 -9.57 -3.92
C PRO A 160 9.77 -9.94 -5.10
N THR A 161 8.55 -10.33 -4.78
CA THR A 161 7.47 -10.64 -5.73
C THR A 161 6.17 -10.01 -5.27
N SER A 162 5.25 -9.83 -6.21
CA SER A 162 3.91 -9.31 -5.94
C SER A 162 2.88 -10.00 -6.85
N ASN A 163 1.61 -9.85 -6.54
CA ASN A 163 0.50 -10.36 -7.35
C ASN A 163 0.53 -9.82 -8.79
N VAL A 164 1.11 -8.65 -9.03
CA VAL A 164 1.29 -8.09 -10.38
C VAL A 164 2.25 -8.91 -11.25
N ASP A 165 3.13 -9.72 -10.64
CA ASP A 165 4.12 -10.56 -11.33
C ASP A 165 3.52 -11.91 -11.83
N LEU A 166 2.34 -12.27 -11.35
CA LEU A 166 1.68 -13.52 -11.74
C LEU A 166 1.31 -13.52 -13.22
N VAL A 167 0.65 -12.47 -13.68
CA VAL A 167 0.17 -12.38 -15.07
C VAL A 167 1.32 -12.44 -16.08
N PRO A 168 2.38 -11.61 -16.00
CA PRO A 168 3.49 -11.70 -16.95
C PRO A 168 4.22 -13.04 -16.88
N THR A 169 4.33 -13.66 -15.72
CA THR A 169 4.92 -15.00 -15.58
C THR A 169 4.07 -16.07 -16.27
N ILE A 170 2.75 -16.03 -16.13
CA ILE A 170 1.84 -16.95 -16.81
C ILE A 170 1.89 -16.74 -18.33
N LEU A 171 1.84 -15.50 -18.81
CA LEU A 171 1.95 -15.21 -20.24
C LEU A 171 3.28 -15.72 -20.81
N HIS A 172 4.39 -15.54 -20.09
CA HIS A 172 5.70 -16.06 -20.48
C HIS A 172 5.71 -17.58 -20.60
N LEU A 173 5.13 -18.31 -19.64
CA LEU A 173 5.01 -19.76 -19.66
C LEU A 173 4.22 -20.27 -20.87
N HIS A 174 3.23 -19.51 -21.30
CA HIS A 174 2.42 -19.81 -22.50
C HIS A 174 3.01 -19.26 -23.80
N GLN A 175 4.20 -18.64 -23.76
CA GLN A 175 4.85 -18.01 -24.92
C GLN A 175 3.96 -16.95 -25.59
N LEU A 176 3.14 -16.26 -24.78
CA LEU A 176 2.28 -15.17 -25.22
C LEU A 176 2.99 -13.81 -25.03
N PRO A 177 2.71 -12.82 -25.88
CA PRO A 177 3.25 -11.49 -25.71
C PRO A 177 2.73 -10.84 -24.41
N ILE A 178 3.61 -10.16 -23.68
CA ILE A 178 3.25 -9.40 -22.48
C ILE A 178 2.86 -7.98 -22.92
N PRO A 179 1.61 -7.55 -22.69
CA PRO A 179 1.18 -6.19 -23.04
C PRO A 179 1.98 -5.12 -22.29
N ALA A 180 2.25 -3.98 -22.92
CA ALA A 180 2.97 -2.86 -22.30
C ALA A 180 2.23 -2.22 -21.11
N THR A 181 0.96 -2.54 -20.91
CA THR A 181 0.15 -2.11 -19.75
C THR A 181 0.32 -3.00 -18.53
N VAL A 182 1.05 -4.12 -18.64
CA VAL A 182 1.37 -5.01 -17.51
C VAL A 182 2.60 -4.46 -16.79
N ASN A 183 2.43 -4.12 -15.52
CA ASN A 183 3.48 -3.47 -14.72
C ASN A 183 4.37 -4.45 -13.93
N GLY A 184 3.99 -5.72 -13.84
CA GLY A 184 4.78 -6.75 -13.17
C GLY A 184 5.87 -7.34 -14.06
N ARG A 185 6.78 -8.08 -13.44
CA ARG A 185 7.88 -8.79 -14.13
C ARG A 185 7.61 -10.28 -14.28
N VAL A 186 8.35 -10.92 -15.16
CA VAL A 186 8.44 -12.38 -15.19
C VAL A 186 9.34 -12.85 -14.05
N MET A 187 8.85 -13.75 -13.20
CA MET A 187 9.61 -14.35 -12.10
C MET A 187 10.55 -15.45 -12.62
N HIS A 188 11.56 -15.04 -13.39
CA HIS A 188 12.51 -15.96 -14.03
C HIS A 188 13.26 -16.85 -13.06
N GLU A 189 13.50 -16.36 -11.85
CA GLU A 189 14.19 -17.09 -10.78
C GLU A 189 13.48 -18.38 -10.36
N LEU A 190 12.16 -18.45 -10.56
CA LEU A 190 11.36 -19.63 -10.23
C LEU A 190 11.38 -20.71 -11.35
N LEU A 191 11.82 -20.36 -12.57
CA LEU A 191 11.68 -21.21 -13.75
C LEU A 191 12.92 -22.10 -13.97
N ILE A 192 12.69 -23.37 -14.37
CA ILE A 192 13.76 -24.36 -14.58
C ILE A 192 14.72 -23.91 -15.69
N ASN A 193 14.20 -23.38 -16.79
CA ASN A 193 14.98 -23.07 -17.99
C ASN A 193 15.30 -21.59 -18.13
N SER A 194 15.27 -20.84 -17.04
CA SER A 194 15.62 -19.42 -17.09
C SER A 194 17.10 -19.21 -17.38
N LYS A 195 17.41 -18.49 -18.46
CA LYS A 195 18.77 -18.12 -18.87
C LYS A 195 19.20 -16.75 -18.33
N THR A 196 18.61 -16.25 -17.28
CA THR A 196 19.03 -14.96 -16.69
C THR A 196 20.41 -15.13 -16.04
N ASN A 197 21.45 -14.71 -16.74
CA ASN A 197 22.84 -14.74 -16.26
C ASN A 197 23.20 -13.54 -15.37
N ALA A 198 22.38 -12.53 -15.34
CA ALA A 198 22.59 -11.34 -14.50
C ALA A 198 21.96 -11.55 -13.12
N LYS A 199 22.73 -11.29 -12.06
CA LYS A 199 22.15 -11.15 -10.72
C LYS A 199 21.37 -9.86 -10.70
N PRO A 200 20.07 -9.89 -10.36
CA PRO A 200 19.27 -8.67 -10.27
C PRO A 200 19.81 -7.76 -9.17
N VAL A 201 19.67 -6.45 -9.37
CA VAL A 201 20.07 -5.46 -8.38
C VAL A 201 18.91 -5.22 -7.43
N VAL A 202 19.06 -5.65 -6.18
CA VAL A 202 18.07 -5.44 -5.11
C VAL A 202 18.53 -4.28 -4.23
N LYS A 203 17.65 -3.32 -3.99
CA LYS A 203 17.87 -2.19 -3.09
C LYS A 203 16.68 -2.03 -2.17
N ASN A 204 16.95 -1.85 -0.88
CA ASN A 204 15.94 -1.44 0.08
C ASN A 204 16.06 0.07 0.29
N ASP A 205 14.97 0.79 0.15
CA ASP A 205 14.89 2.22 0.41
C ASP A 205 13.74 2.55 1.37
N VAL A 206 13.93 3.63 2.10
CA VAL A 206 12.94 4.18 3.01
C VAL A 206 12.70 5.63 2.64
N ILE A 207 11.45 5.96 2.35
CA ILE A 207 11.02 7.33 2.12
C ILE A 207 10.42 7.86 3.41
N GLU A 208 10.98 8.96 3.92
CA GLU A 208 10.48 9.58 5.15
C GLU A 208 9.95 10.99 4.90
N THR A 209 8.90 11.32 5.64
CA THR A 209 8.39 12.68 5.75
C THR A 209 7.90 12.93 7.17
N SER A 210 7.90 14.18 7.61
CA SER A 210 7.40 14.55 8.92
C SER A 210 6.86 15.97 8.92
N VAL A 211 5.98 16.26 9.88
CA VAL A 211 5.49 17.60 10.16
C VAL A 211 5.25 17.78 11.65
N ASN A 212 5.61 18.96 12.17
CA ASN A 212 5.32 19.34 13.55
C ASN A 212 3.89 19.87 13.66
N PHE A 213 3.18 19.48 14.70
CA PHE A 213 1.90 20.07 15.09
C PHE A 213 1.89 20.39 16.59
N LYS A 214 0.87 21.09 17.07
CA LYS A 214 0.83 21.59 18.46
C LYS A 214 0.97 20.48 19.53
N GLY A 215 0.59 19.24 19.20
CA GLY A 215 0.61 18.08 20.12
C GLY A 215 1.82 17.16 19.97
N GLY A 216 2.67 17.36 18.94
CA GLY A 216 3.79 16.46 18.67
C GLY A 216 4.33 16.54 17.26
N ILE A 217 4.83 15.41 16.77
CA ILE A 217 5.36 15.26 15.43
C ILE A 217 4.64 14.09 14.77
N TYR A 218 4.03 14.33 13.61
CA TYR A 218 3.61 13.25 12.73
C TYR A 218 4.80 12.85 11.87
N LYS A 219 5.12 11.56 11.86
CA LYS A 219 6.21 10.98 11.04
C LYS A 219 5.62 9.83 10.23
N LEU A 220 5.87 9.86 8.91
CA LEU A 220 5.51 8.79 7.99
C LEU A 220 6.77 8.21 7.37
N LEU A 221 6.83 6.89 7.35
CA LEU A 221 7.90 6.11 6.77
C LEU A 221 7.29 5.08 5.82
N LEU A 222 7.76 5.05 4.57
CA LEU A 222 7.40 4.03 3.58
C LEU A 222 8.63 3.20 3.26
N SER A 223 8.60 1.91 3.60
CA SER A 223 9.66 0.95 3.25
C SER A 223 9.34 0.28 1.92
N ARG A 224 10.32 0.24 1.03
CA ARG A 224 10.21 -0.37 -0.30
C ARG A 224 11.44 -1.20 -0.61
N THR A 225 11.25 -2.21 -1.46
CA THR A 225 12.33 -2.93 -2.13
C THR A 225 12.25 -2.66 -3.62
N THR A 226 13.36 -2.27 -4.23
CA THR A 226 13.50 -2.12 -5.69
C THR A 226 14.29 -3.29 -6.24
N LEU A 227 13.77 -3.94 -7.26
CA LEU A 227 14.42 -5.00 -8.04
C LEU A 227 14.54 -4.52 -9.48
N ASP A 228 15.74 -4.13 -9.91
CA ASP A 228 15.97 -3.42 -11.16
C ASP A 228 15.07 -2.17 -11.28
N GLU A 229 14.10 -2.13 -12.20
CA GLU A 229 13.10 -1.04 -12.34
C GLU A 229 11.80 -1.26 -11.56
N TYR A 230 11.59 -2.44 -10.98
CA TYR A 230 10.35 -2.79 -10.26
C TYR A 230 10.41 -2.39 -8.79
N GLN A 231 9.33 -1.85 -8.29
CA GLN A 231 9.24 -1.40 -6.89
C GLN A 231 8.15 -2.18 -6.14
N TYR A 232 8.50 -2.66 -4.95
CA TYR A 232 7.64 -3.44 -4.08
C TYR A 232 7.51 -2.74 -2.73
N ILE A 233 6.28 -2.56 -2.26
CA ILE A 233 6.01 -1.96 -0.96
C ILE A 233 6.18 -3.04 0.11
N ASN A 234 6.94 -2.72 1.16
CA ASN A 234 7.11 -3.61 2.30
C ASN A 234 6.14 -3.25 3.43
N PHE A 235 6.02 -1.96 3.76
CA PHE A 235 5.06 -1.41 4.74
C PHE A 235 5.12 0.13 4.76
N ALA A 236 4.12 0.76 5.38
CA ALA A 236 4.12 2.17 5.74
C ALA A 236 3.52 2.39 7.14
#